data_93b6a5b654b35b06faaafaf8dbe7a1ae
#
_entry.id   93b6a5b654b35b06faaafaf8dbe7a1ae
#
_cell.length_a   1.000
_cell.length_b   1.000
_cell.length_c   1.000
_cell.angle_alpha   90.00
_cell.angle_beta   90.00
_cell.angle_gamma   90.00
#
_symmetry.space_group_name_H-M   'P 1'
#
loop_
_entity.id
_entity.type
_entity.pdbx_description
1 polymer ?
#
loop_
_entity_poly.entity_id
_entity_poly.type
_entity_poly.pdbx_seq_one_letter_code
_entity_poly.pdbx_strand_id
1 'polypeptide(L)' 'KVDTFDRNKEIKKIERDIFELEERLSNLNNELLKEDVYMDINKANLIKLEIDIVSKDIENKTLEWDEITKDM' A
#
# COMPACT_ATOMS: atom_id res chain seq x y z
N LYS A 1 5.29 -27.00 -12.33
CA LYS A 1 5.67 -27.08 -10.92
C LYS A 1 6.36 -25.80 -10.48
N VAL A 2 5.78 -25.12 -9.52
CA VAL A 2 6.36 -23.87 -9.02
C VAL A 2 7.52 -24.18 -8.07
N ASP A 3 8.66 -23.60 -8.36
CA ASP A 3 9.84 -23.75 -7.53
C ASP A 3 9.62 -22.97 -6.20
N THR A 4 9.86 -23.63 -5.09
CA THR A 4 9.72 -23.02 -3.76
C THR A 4 10.60 -21.77 -3.64
N PHE A 5 11.78 -21.77 -4.24
CA PHE A 5 12.69 -20.64 -4.25
C PHE A 5 12.05 -19.43 -4.96
N ASP A 6 11.47 -19.66 -6.13
CA ASP A 6 10.82 -18.59 -6.89
C ASP A 6 9.59 -18.05 -6.16
N ARG A 7 8.82 -18.94 -5.52
CA ARG A 7 7.66 -18.54 -4.74
C ARG A 7 8.06 -17.66 -3.56
N ASN A 8 9.11 -18.04 -2.84
CA ASN A 8 9.60 -17.26 -1.70
C ASN A 8 10.09 -15.88 -2.15
N LYS A 9 10.76 -15.81 -3.29
CA LYS A 9 11.23 -14.56 -3.86
C LYS A 9 10.07 -13.63 -4.20
N GLU A 10 9.02 -14.19 -4.77
CA GLU A 10 7.81 -13.44 -5.13
C GLU A 10 7.07 -12.94 -3.89
N ILE A 11 6.97 -13.78 -2.86
CA ILE A 11 6.36 -13.39 -1.59
C ILE A 11 7.11 -12.21 -0.98
N LYS A 12 8.42 -12.27 -0.96
CA LYS A 12 9.24 -11.17 -0.39
C LYS A 12 9.06 -9.88 -1.17
N LYS A 13 8.93 -9.98 -2.48
CA LYS A 13 8.69 -8.81 -3.32
C LYS A 13 7.35 -8.16 -3.00
N ILE A 14 6.30 -8.98 -2.87
CA ILE A 14 4.98 -8.48 -2.53
C ILE A 14 4.98 -7.85 -1.13
N GLU A 15 5.63 -8.49 -0.18
CA GLU A 15 5.74 -7.95 1.18
C GLU A 15 6.45 -6.60 1.20
N ARG A 16 7.49 -6.44 0.40
CA ARG A 16 8.20 -5.17 0.26
C ARG A 16 7.29 -4.11 -0.34
N ASP A 17 6.54 -4.47 -1.39
CA ASP A 17 5.61 -3.55 -2.03
C ASP A 17 4.55 -3.07 -1.04
N ILE A 18 4.00 -3.99 -0.24
CA ILE A 18 3.01 -3.66 0.79
C ILE A 18 3.64 -2.70 1.81
N PHE A 19 4.85 -2.99 2.26
CA PHE A 19 5.54 -2.14 3.23
C PHE A 19 5.72 -0.71 2.69
N GLU A 20 6.16 -0.58 1.44
CA GLU A 20 6.35 0.73 0.82
C GLU A 20 5.04 1.48 0.67
N LEU A 21 3.97 0.78 0.32
CA LEU A 21 2.64 1.39 0.21
C LEU A 21 2.12 1.84 1.58
N GLU A 22 2.34 1.04 2.62
CA GLU A 22 1.93 1.40 3.97
C GLU A 22 2.70 2.62 4.48
N GLU A 23 3.97 2.71 4.13
CA GLU A 23 4.80 3.86 4.46
C GLU A 23 4.27 5.13 3.77
N ARG A 24 3.93 5.00 2.49
CA ARG A 24 3.34 6.08 1.73
C ARG A 24 2.00 6.51 2.33
N LEU A 25 1.17 5.54 2.72
CA LEU A 25 -0.12 5.82 3.35
C LEU A 25 0.06 6.61 4.65
N SER A 26 1.04 6.20 5.46
CA SER A 26 1.36 6.89 6.72
C SER A 26 1.77 8.34 6.44
N ASN A 27 2.61 8.55 5.42
CA ASN A 27 3.06 9.89 5.03
C ASN A 27 1.90 10.76 4.56
N LEU A 28 0.98 10.18 3.78
CA LEU A 28 -0.21 10.90 3.31
C LEU A 28 -1.12 11.30 4.46
N ASN A 29 -1.32 10.40 5.44
CA ASN A 29 -2.11 10.71 6.62
C ASN A 29 -1.47 11.83 7.43
N ASN A 30 -0.15 11.83 7.54
CA ASN A 30 0.59 12.90 8.23
C ASN A 30 0.44 14.25 7.50
N GLU A 31 0.41 14.21 6.16
CA GLU A 31 0.19 15.41 5.35
C GLU A 31 -1.15 16.07 5.69
N LEU A 32 -2.20 15.27 5.89
CA LEU A 32 -3.52 15.79 6.23
C LEU A 32 -3.55 16.51 7.59
N LEU A 33 -2.59 16.23 8.46
CA LEU A 33 -2.51 16.86 9.77
C LEU A 33 -1.85 18.25 9.72
N LYS A 34 -1.21 18.57 8.60
CA LYS A 34 -0.56 19.88 8.43
C LYS A 34 -1.62 20.95 8.21
N GLU A 35 -1.47 22.08 8.92
CA GLU A 35 -2.45 23.17 8.87
C GLU A 35 -2.65 23.71 7.44
N ASP A 36 -1.57 23.90 6.70
CA ASP A 36 -1.64 24.42 5.34
C ASP A 36 -2.33 23.45 4.37
N VAL A 37 -2.44 22.17 4.74
CA VAL A 37 -3.15 21.16 3.95
C VAL A 37 -4.61 21.07 4.37
N TYR A 38 -4.90 20.85 5.66
CA TYR A 38 -6.29 20.65 6.05
C TYR A 38 -7.12 21.94 5.98
N MET A 39 -6.48 23.10 5.99
CA MET A 39 -7.16 24.39 5.80
C MET A 39 -7.42 24.71 4.33
N ASP A 40 -6.80 23.98 3.42
CA ASP A 40 -6.99 24.14 1.98
C ASP A 40 -7.78 22.92 1.47
N ILE A 41 -9.06 23.13 1.16
CA ILE A 41 -9.96 22.06 0.78
C ILE A 41 -9.49 21.32 -0.47
N ASN A 42 -8.88 22.02 -1.41
CA ASN A 42 -8.38 21.40 -2.65
C ASN A 42 -7.20 20.50 -2.37
N LYS A 43 -6.25 20.95 -1.56
CA LYS A 43 -5.10 20.12 -1.17
C LYS A 43 -5.55 18.92 -0.36
N ALA A 44 -6.44 19.12 0.61
CA ALA A 44 -6.95 18.03 1.44
C ALA A 44 -7.65 16.98 0.58
N ASN A 45 -8.46 17.39 -0.39
CA ASN A 45 -9.17 16.46 -1.27
C ASN A 45 -8.22 15.67 -2.15
N LEU A 46 -7.15 16.28 -2.66
CA LEU A 46 -6.14 15.56 -3.45
C LEU A 46 -5.43 14.51 -2.61
N ILE A 47 -5.07 14.84 -1.37
CA ILE A 47 -4.42 13.89 -0.47
C ILE A 47 -5.38 12.74 -0.15
N LYS A 48 -6.64 13.01 0.11
CA LYS A 48 -7.65 11.99 0.39
C LYS A 48 -7.82 11.04 -0.79
N LEU A 49 -7.79 11.57 -2.01
CA LEU A 49 -7.86 10.75 -3.22
C LEU A 49 -6.65 9.82 -3.33
N GLU A 50 -5.46 10.34 -3.05
CA GLU A 50 -4.25 9.51 -3.05
C GLU A 50 -4.31 8.42 -1.98
N ILE A 51 -4.83 8.75 -0.81
CA ILE A 51 -5.02 7.77 0.27
C ILE A 51 -5.91 6.63 -0.20
N ASP A 52 -7.01 6.94 -0.89
CA ASP A 52 -7.92 5.93 -1.43
C ASP A 52 -7.20 5.03 -2.44
N ILE A 53 -6.41 5.60 -3.32
CA ILE A 53 -5.66 4.86 -4.33
C ILE A 53 -4.64 3.92 -3.67
N VAL A 54 -3.87 4.44 -2.74
CA VAL A 54 -2.85 3.64 -2.04
C VAL A 54 -3.49 2.55 -1.21
N SER A 55 -4.60 2.84 -0.52
CA SER A 55 -5.34 1.85 0.27
C SER A 55 -5.83 0.70 -0.60
N LYS A 56 -6.31 1.02 -1.80
CA LYS A 56 -6.75 0.02 -2.77
C LYS A 56 -5.60 -0.84 -3.25
N ASP A 57 -4.44 -0.23 -3.50
CA ASP A 57 -3.25 -0.95 -3.91
C ASP A 57 -2.78 -1.91 -2.82
N ILE A 58 -2.83 -1.49 -1.57
CA ILE A 58 -2.47 -2.34 -0.43
C ILE A 58 -3.42 -3.55 -0.38
N GLU A 59 -4.71 -3.30 -0.53
CA GLU A 59 -5.72 -4.35 -0.54
C GLU A 59 -5.45 -5.37 -1.64
N ASN A 60 -5.17 -4.89 -2.85
CA ASN A 60 -4.87 -5.76 -3.99
C ASN A 60 -3.60 -6.57 -3.76
N LYS A 61 -2.55 -5.96 -3.23
CA LYS A 61 -1.30 -6.64 -2.93
C LYS A 61 -1.48 -7.68 -1.82
N THR A 62 -2.30 -7.39 -0.84
CA THR A 62 -2.60 -8.33 0.25
C THR A 62 -3.33 -9.55 -0.31
N LEU A 63 -4.26 -9.35 -1.27
CA LEU A 63 -4.94 -10.47 -1.93
C LEU A 63 -3.96 -11.33 -2.72
N GLU A 64 -3.00 -10.73 -3.42
CA GLU A 64 -1.95 -11.47 -4.12
C GLU A 64 -1.12 -12.30 -3.13
N TRP A 65 -0.77 -11.69 -2.01
CA TRP A 65 0.01 -12.35 -0.96
C TRP A 65 -0.76 -13.56 -0.41
N ASP A 66 -2.07 -13.38 -0.14
CA ASP A 66 -2.93 -14.47 0.34
C ASP A 66 -2.98 -15.62 -0.67
N GLU A 67 -3.11 -15.30 -1.96
CA GLU A 67 -3.16 -16.31 -3.01
C GLU A 67 -1.87 -17.13 -3.09
N ILE A 68 -0.74 -16.45 -2.99
CA ILE A 68 0.56 -17.12 -3.11
C ILE A 68 0.87 -17.96 -1.87
N THR A 69 0.50 -17.50 -0.69
CA THR A 69 0.83 -18.14 0.57
C THR A 69 -0.17 -19.20 1.02
N LYS A 70 -1.34 -19.23 0.42
CA LYS A 70 -2.44 -20.07 0.89
C LYS A 70 -2.16 -21.56 0.77
N ASP A 71 -1.26 -21.96 -0.13
CA ASP A 71 -0.87 -23.35 -0.36
C ASP A 71 0.42 -23.75 0.36
N MET A 72 0.94 -22.89 1.21
CA MET A 72 2.22 -23.13 1.90
C MET A 72 2.04 -23.81 3.26
#